data_11953d2379205c4b4684a579057145b9
#
_entry.id   11953d2379205c4b4684a579057145b9
#
_cell.length_a   1.000
_cell.length_b   1.000
_cell.length_c   1.000
_cell.angle_alpha   90.00
_cell.angle_beta   90.00
_cell.angle_gamma   90.00
#
_symmetry.space_group_name_H-M   'P 1'
#
loop_
_entity.id
_entity.type
_entity.pdbx_description
1 polymer ?
#
loop_
_entity_poly.entity_id
_entity_poly.type
_entity_poly.pdbx_seq_one_letter_code
_entity_poly.pdbx_strand_id
1 'polypeptide(L)'
;MDARVAGAAVRAATAGGLYNARMDTHYPTVRLKNAWRSSHPWIFQKVVDKPAQKPKPGEIVDAFDIDGQFIGRGFYNGHSRIALRILETDPAVAVDAAWFERRIGAAVELRRQVLKLDEVSNAWRVVHAEGDGLSGLVVDRYDDLLVVEFFSAGMYRHREWIYAALRAQFPGARIYSFADEHVQKQESFDYRPVYSEGGSPEPAVITEHGIRFRADPAGAHKTGFFADQRENREWFSRQVAGKTVLDLCCNTGGFAVYAAARGASEVTGIDIDEAVIEIAKGNARLNGVKPRFVQADIFPWLRDAANRGDRYDAVILDPAKMTRDRDQVITALKKYLDMNKLALGVVKPGGLFATFSCTGLVAEDQFLDMLRRAAFYAGRTVQVLKVAGAGADHPFLANVPESRYLKAVFCRVLD
;
A
#
# COMPACT_ATOMS: atom_id res chain seq x y z
N MET A 1 -9.99 -60.15 22.55
CA MET A 1 -11.24 -59.37 22.67
C MET A 1 -11.22 -58.33 21.56
N ASP A 2 -11.97 -58.63 20.49
CA ASP A 2 -12.10 -57.81 19.27
C ASP A 2 -12.92 -56.55 19.55
N ALA A 3 -12.46 -55.45 19.00
CA ALA A 3 -13.32 -54.30 18.75
C ALA A 3 -13.00 -53.74 17.34
N ARG A 4 -13.87 -54.12 16.41
CA ARG A 4 -13.88 -53.65 15.01
C ARG A 4 -14.32 -52.18 14.99
N VAL A 5 -13.51 -51.33 14.41
CA VAL A 5 -13.89 -49.96 14.04
C VAL A 5 -14.41 -50.00 12.61
N ALA A 6 -15.70 -49.74 12.46
CA ALA A 6 -16.39 -49.62 11.18
C ALA A 6 -15.99 -48.28 10.49
N GLY A 7 -15.34 -48.39 9.34
CA GLY A 7 -15.09 -47.24 8.47
C GLY A 7 -16.35 -46.84 7.70
N ALA A 8 -16.85 -45.65 7.97
CA ALA A 8 -17.88 -45.00 7.16
C ALA A 8 -17.22 -44.35 5.92
N ALA A 9 -17.38 -44.99 4.77
CA ALA A 9 -17.02 -44.42 3.48
C ALA A 9 -18.03 -43.32 3.13
N VAL A 10 -17.62 -42.06 3.18
CA VAL A 10 -18.39 -40.94 2.61
C VAL A 10 -18.26 -41.05 1.11
N ARG A 11 -19.30 -41.49 0.43
CA ARG A 11 -19.41 -41.44 -1.03
C ARG A 11 -19.55 -39.96 -1.43
N ALA A 12 -18.53 -39.44 -2.14
CA ALA A 12 -18.65 -38.22 -2.88
C ALA A 12 -19.69 -38.41 -3.98
N ALA A 13 -20.84 -37.78 -3.81
CA ALA A 13 -21.88 -37.71 -4.85
C ALA A 13 -21.32 -36.75 -5.94
N THR A 14 -21.03 -37.27 -7.11
CA THR A 14 -20.79 -36.54 -8.35
C THR A 14 -22.06 -35.83 -8.76
N ALA A 15 -22.19 -34.56 -8.37
CA ALA A 15 -23.20 -33.67 -8.92
C ALA A 15 -22.73 -33.11 -10.28
N GLY A 16 -22.65 -34.00 -11.27
CA GLY A 16 -22.65 -33.65 -12.67
C GLY A 16 -24.09 -33.58 -13.16
N GLY A 17 -24.75 -32.45 -12.99
CA GLY A 17 -26.16 -32.31 -13.36
C GLY A 17 -26.55 -30.84 -13.51
N LEU A 18 -26.54 -30.37 -14.78
CA LEU A 18 -27.46 -29.36 -15.29
C LEU A 18 -27.51 -28.00 -14.57
N TYR A 19 -26.50 -27.18 -14.75
CA TYR A 19 -26.64 -25.72 -14.67
C TYR A 19 -26.75 -25.11 -16.08
N ASN A 20 -27.73 -25.56 -16.87
CA ASN A 20 -28.22 -24.84 -18.06
C ASN A 20 -29.48 -24.03 -17.70
N ALA A 21 -29.50 -23.35 -16.57
CA ALA A 21 -30.41 -22.25 -16.39
C ALA A 21 -29.85 -21.11 -17.23
N ARG A 22 -30.58 -20.64 -18.25
CA ARG A 22 -30.38 -19.33 -18.87
C ARG A 22 -30.46 -18.32 -17.74
N MET A 23 -29.27 -17.91 -17.23
CA MET A 23 -29.22 -16.74 -16.40
C MET A 23 -29.56 -15.57 -17.32
N ASP A 24 -30.68 -14.90 -17.08
CA ASP A 24 -30.97 -13.57 -17.63
C ASP A 24 -29.93 -12.62 -17.04
N THR A 25 -28.73 -12.65 -17.61
CA THR A 25 -27.65 -11.77 -17.17
C THR A 25 -27.90 -10.40 -17.78
N HIS A 26 -28.17 -9.41 -16.95
CA HIS A 26 -28.23 -8.00 -17.35
C HIS A 26 -26.86 -7.46 -17.79
N TYR A 27 -25.80 -8.26 -17.67
CA TYR A 27 -24.41 -7.86 -17.95
C TYR A 27 -23.90 -8.45 -19.27
N PRO A 28 -23.14 -7.67 -20.06
CA PRO A 28 -22.44 -8.21 -21.22
C PRO A 28 -21.52 -9.38 -20.83
N THR A 29 -21.38 -10.35 -21.71
CA THR A 29 -20.58 -11.54 -21.46
C THR A 29 -19.20 -11.43 -22.12
N VAL A 30 -18.16 -11.83 -21.37
CA VAL A 30 -16.79 -11.97 -21.88
C VAL A 30 -16.29 -13.39 -21.62
N ARG A 31 -15.60 -13.99 -22.60
CA ARG A 31 -15.08 -15.34 -22.52
C ARG A 31 -13.57 -15.37 -22.45
N LEU A 32 -13.03 -16.38 -21.77
CA LEU A 32 -11.59 -16.67 -21.78
C LEU A 32 -11.27 -17.74 -22.81
N LYS A 33 -10.01 -17.75 -23.26
CA LYS A 33 -9.46 -18.71 -24.23
C LYS A 33 -9.14 -20.07 -23.63
N ASN A 34 -9.11 -20.18 -22.30
CA ASN A 34 -8.74 -21.39 -21.56
C ASN A 34 -9.61 -21.57 -20.33
N ALA A 35 -9.58 -22.78 -19.75
CA ALA A 35 -10.15 -23.03 -18.44
C ALA A 35 -9.44 -22.17 -17.36
N TRP A 36 -10.22 -21.59 -16.44
CA TRP A 36 -9.68 -20.72 -15.41
C TRP A 36 -9.58 -21.46 -14.08
N ARG A 37 -8.37 -21.49 -13.51
CA ARG A 37 -8.09 -22.18 -12.24
C ARG A 37 -7.36 -21.30 -11.22
N SER A 38 -7.57 -20.00 -11.32
CA SER A 38 -6.94 -19.02 -10.42
C SER A 38 -8.00 -18.26 -9.64
N SER A 39 -7.71 -17.98 -8.38
CA SER A 39 -8.51 -17.07 -7.55
C SER A 39 -8.03 -15.62 -7.61
N HIS A 40 -7.01 -15.32 -8.45
CA HIS A 40 -6.52 -13.97 -8.63
C HIS A 40 -7.58 -13.10 -9.32
N PRO A 41 -7.90 -11.90 -8.80
CA PRO A 41 -8.94 -11.05 -9.38
C PRO A 41 -8.56 -10.42 -10.72
N TRP A 42 -7.27 -10.45 -11.12
CA TRP A 42 -6.81 -9.88 -12.36
C TRP A 42 -6.69 -10.94 -13.45
N ILE A 43 -7.37 -10.69 -14.57
CA ILE A 43 -7.26 -11.49 -15.76
C ILE A 43 -6.64 -10.64 -16.87
N PHE A 44 -5.49 -11.08 -17.35
CA PHE A 44 -4.71 -10.34 -18.32
C PHE A 44 -5.26 -10.51 -19.75
N GLN A 45 -5.09 -9.48 -20.58
CA GLN A 45 -5.61 -9.40 -21.94
C GLN A 45 -5.27 -10.61 -22.82
N LYS A 46 -4.12 -11.24 -22.62
CA LYS A 46 -3.65 -12.39 -23.41
C LYS A 46 -4.60 -13.59 -23.36
N VAL A 47 -5.31 -13.79 -22.25
CA VAL A 47 -6.19 -14.95 -22.03
C VAL A 47 -7.68 -14.63 -22.24
N VAL A 48 -8.01 -13.39 -22.57
CA VAL A 48 -9.39 -12.96 -22.84
C VAL A 48 -9.66 -13.06 -24.34
N ASP A 49 -10.77 -13.70 -24.74
CA ASP A 49 -11.24 -13.70 -26.11
C ASP A 49 -11.72 -12.30 -26.50
N LYS A 50 -11.55 -11.98 -27.79
CA LYS A 50 -12.06 -10.72 -28.33
C LYS A 50 -13.58 -10.79 -28.38
N PRO A 51 -14.32 -10.03 -27.54
CA PRO A 51 -15.78 -10.10 -27.54
C PRO A 51 -16.34 -9.59 -28.85
N ALA A 52 -17.41 -10.24 -29.35
CA ALA A 52 -18.08 -9.87 -30.58
C ALA A 52 -18.64 -8.44 -30.50
N GLN A 53 -19.22 -8.09 -29.35
CA GLN A 53 -19.61 -6.74 -28.98
C GLN A 53 -18.68 -6.28 -27.85
N LYS A 54 -17.82 -5.31 -28.15
CA LYS A 54 -16.79 -4.84 -27.21
C LYS A 54 -17.43 -3.97 -26.13
N PRO A 55 -17.41 -4.40 -24.82
CA PRO A 55 -17.86 -3.56 -23.73
C PRO A 55 -16.98 -2.31 -23.61
N LYS A 56 -17.53 -1.24 -23.06
CA LYS A 56 -16.79 0.00 -22.82
C LYS A 56 -15.78 -0.19 -21.68
N PRO A 57 -14.68 0.59 -21.64
CA PRO A 57 -13.78 0.58 -20.49
C PRO A 57 -14.54 0.81 -19.19
N GLY A 58 -14.30 -0.08 -18.20
CA GLY A 58 -14.94 -0.01 -16.90
C GLY A 58 -16.39 -0.51 -16.84
N GLU A 59 -16.93 -1.05 -17.91
CA GLU A 59 -18.26 -1.67 -17.90
C GLU A 59 -18.22 -3.00 -17.10
N ILE A 60 -19.28 -3.24 -16.33
CA ILE A 60 -19.45 -4.48 -15.57
C ILE A 60 -19.86 -5.58 -16.55
N VAL A 61 -19.16 -6.72 -16.49
CA VAL A 61 -19.39 -7.89 -17.34
C VAL A 61 -19.41 -9.17 -16.53
N ASP A 62 -20.08 -10.19 -17.07
CA ASP A 62 -19.97 -11.57 -16.61
C ASP A 62 -18.88 -12.30 -17.39
N ALA A 63 -17.91 -12.87 -16.68
CA ALA A 63 -16.79 -13.60 -17.26
C ALA A 63 -17.02 -15.11 -17.19
N PHE A 64 -16.79 -15.79 -18.31
CA PHE A 64 -16.88 -17.24 -18.43
C PHE A 64 -15.58 -17.79 -19.00
N ASP A 65 -15.19 -18.97 -18.58
CA ASP A 65 -14.06 -19.69 -19.18
C ASP A 65 -14.45 -20.39 -20.50
N ILE A 66 -13.47 -21.12 -21.10
CA ILE A 66 -13.70 -21.84 -22.36
C ILE A 66 -14.74 -22.95 -22.22
N ASP A 67 -14.87 -23.54 -21.03
CA ASP A 67 -15.81 -24.62 -20.74
C ASP A 67 -17.22 -24.07 -20.41
N GLY A 68 -17.39 -22.75 -20.43
CA GLY A 68 -18.64 -22.06 -20.13
C GLY A 68 -18.94 -21.94 -18.63
N GLN A 69 -17.97 -22.18 -17.76
CA GLN A 69 -18.11 -21.98 -16.32
C GLN A 69 -18.02 -20.49 -16.00
N PHE A 70 -18.92 -20.03 -15.14
CA PHE A 70 -18.87 -18.66 -14.62
C PHE A 70 -17.65 -18.49 -13.72
N ILE A 71 -16.81 -17.49 -14.06
CA ILE A 71 -15.59 -17.17 -13.31
C ILE A 71 -15.88 -16.10 -12.27
N GLY A 72 -16.72 -15.14 -12.64
CA GLY A 72 -17.06 -14.00 -11.81
C GLY A 72 -17.57 -12.81 -12.62
N ARG A 73 -17.99 -11.80 -11.90
CA ARG A 73 -18.49 -10.52 -12.40
C ARG A 73 -17.51 -9.43 -12.05
N GLY A 74 -17.22 -8.52 -12.97
CA GLY A 74 -16.25 -7.48 -12.71
C GLY A 74 -16.10 -6.49 -13.86
N PHE A 75 -15.11 -5.62 -13.76
CA PHE A 75 -14.86 -4.60 -14.77
C PHE A 75 -14.09 -5.15 -15.96
N TYR A 76 -14.55 -4.81 -17.15
CA TYR A 76 -13.83 -5.05 -18.39
C TYR A 76 -13.08 -3.79 -18.86
N ASN A 77 -11.85 -3.97 -19.34
CA ASN A 77 -11.11 -2.94 -20.04
C ASN A 77 -10.21 -3.53 -21.14
N GLY A 78 -10.66 -3.42 -22.39
CA GLY A 78 -9.90 -3.94 -23.53
C GLY A 78 -8.66 -3.12 -23.94
N HIS A 79 -8.37 -2.01 -23.25
CA HIS A 79 -7.17 -1.18 -23.45
C HIS A 79 -6.10 -1.47 -22.39
N SER A 80 -6.53 -1.90 -21.21
CA SER A 80 -5.63 -2.22 -20.09
C SER A 80 -4.95 -3.58 -20.29
N ARG A 81 -3.74 -3.74 -19.76
CA ARG A 81 -3.08 -5.04 -19.64
C ARG A 81 -3.87 -6.01 -18.74
N ILE A 82 -4.58 -5.49 -17.74
CA ILE A 82 -5.55 -6.22 -16.91
C ILE A 82 -6.92 -6.02 -17.55
N ALA A 83 -7.31 -6.96 -18.40
CA ALA A 83 -8.55 -6.86 -19.17
C ALA A 83 -9.80 -7.08 -18.33
N LEU A 84 -9.72 -7.90 -17.27
CA LEU A 84 -10.81 -8.10 -16.32
C LEU A 84 -10.31 -7.92 -14.89
N ARG A 85 -11.10 -7.24 -14.09
CA ARG A 85 -10.96 -7.13 -12.62
C ARG A 85 -12.18 -7.74 -11.98
N ILE A 86 -12.08 -8.99 -11.54
CA ILE A 86 -13.18 -9.72 -10.91
C ILE A 86 -13.46 -9.10 -9.54
N LEU A 87 -14.72 -8.80 -9.29
CA LEU A 87 -15.23 -8.19 -8.06
C LEU A 87 -16.10 -9.14 -7.24
N GLU A 88 -16.88 -9.99 -7.94
CA GLU A 88 -17.83 -10.90 -7.34
C GLU A 88 -17.77 -12.27 -8.04
N THR A 89 -17.81 -13.35 -7.27
CA THR A 89 -17.75 -14.71 -7.79
C THR A 89 -19.07 -15.48 -7.64
N ASP A 90 -20.01 -14.92 -6.89
CA ASP A 90 -21.37 -15.46 -6.82
C ASP A 90 -22.22 -14.89 -7.98
N PRO A 91 -22.70 -15.73 -8.90
CA PRO A 91 -23.51 -15.28 -10.03
C PRO A 91 -24.85 -14.66 -9.60
N ALA A 92 -25.36 -15.00 -8.42
CA ALA A 92 -26.60 -14.46 -7.88
C ALA A 92 -26.47 -13.03 -7.33
N VAL A 93 -25.23 -12.56 -7.11
CA VAL A 93 -24.97 -11.24 -6.54
C VAL A 93 -24.73 -10.21 -7.64
N ALA A 94 -25.57 -9.17 -7.69
CA ALA A 94 -25.35 -8.02 -8.56
C ALA A 94 -24.22 -7.14 -8.04
N VAL A 95 -23.44 -6.58 -8.97
CA VAL A 95 -22.49 -5.49 -8.68
C VAL A 95 -23.16 -4.16 -9.01
N ASP A 96 -23.74 -3.56 -8.00
CA ASP A 96 -24.54 -2.33 -8.05
C ASP A 96 -24.17 -1.38 -6.90
N ALA A 97 -24.92 -0.31 -6.71
CA ALA A 97 -24.70 0.66 -5.63
C ALA A 97 -24.73 -0.01 -4.23
N ALA A 98 -25.64 -0.96 -4.01
CA ALA A 98 -25.75 -1.69 -2.73
C ALA A 98 -24.55 -2.62 -2.51
N TRP A 99 -23.97 -3.18 -3.57
CA TRP A 99 -22.73 -3.96 -3.50
C TRP A 99 -21.55 -3.08 -3.04
N PHE A 100 -21.40 -1.89 -3.63
CA PHE A 100 -20.36 -0.95 -3.21
C PHE A 100 -20.54 -0.49 -1.77
N GLU A 101 -21.77 -0.22 -1.34
CA GLU A 101 -22.07 0.16 0.04
C GLU A 101 -21.64 -0.94 1.03
N ARG A 102 -21.99 -2.20 0.75
CA ARG A 102 -21.59 -3.34 1.58
C ARG A 102 -20.06 -3.51 1.63
N ARG A 103 -19.37 -3.43 0.47
CA ARG A 103 -17.91 -3.63 0.41
C ARG A 103 -17.15 -2.52 1.10
N ILE A 104 -17.52 -1.25 0.89
CA ILE A 104 -16.93 -0.09 1.57
C ILE A 104 -17.26 -0.15 3.07
N GLY A 105 -18.48 -0.50 3.43
CA GLY A 105 -18.89 -0.72 4.82
C GLY A 105 -18.02 -1.75 5.53
N ALA A 106 -17.78 -2.91 4.91
CA ALA A 106 -16.89 -3.95 5.45
C ALA A 106 -15.44 -3.47 5.60
N ALA A 107 -14.94 -2.69 4.64
CA ALA A 107 -13.61 -2.10 4.74
C ALA A 107 -13.50 -1.11 5.92
N VAL A 108 -14.52 -0.27 6.14
CA VAL A 108 -14.59 0.65 7.28
C VAL A 108 -14.72 -0.11 8.60
N GLU A 109 -15.56 -1.15 8.65
CA GLU A 109 -15.72 -2.01 9.82
C GLU A 109 -14.39 -2.65 10.25
N LEU A 110 -13.61 -3.18 9.30
CA LEU A 110 -12.26 -3.69 9.57
C LEU A 110 -11.41 -2.65 10.30
N ARG A 111 -11.38 -1.40 9.82
CA ARG A 111 -10.53 -0.33 10.40
C ARG A 111 -11.03 0.13 11.75
N ARG A 112 -12.34 0.30 11.91
CA ARG A 112 -12.93 0.86 13.13
C ARG A 112 -13.16 -0.18 14.22
N GLN A 113 -13.72 -1.35 13.88
CA GLN A 113 -14.12 -2.32 14.87
C GLN A 113 -13.04 -3.35 15.18
N VAL A 114 -12.35 -3.86 14.14
CA VAL A 114 -11.33 -4.90 14.31
C VAL A 114 -9.98 -4.28 14.67
N LEU A 115 -9.53 -3.30 13.88
CA LEU A 115 -8.21 -2.66 14.06
C LEU A 115 -8.26 -1.48 15.05
N LYS A 116 -9.44 -0.94 15.37
CA LYS A 116 -9.66 0.17 16.31
C LYS A 116 -8.81 1.39 16.02
N LEU A 117 -8.65 1.73 14.73
CA LEU A 117 -7.73 2.79 14.31
C LEU A 117 -8.15 4.18 14.80
N ASP A 118 -9.44 4.43 14.97
CA ASP A 118 -9.94 5.71 15.51
C ASP A 118 -9.45 5.98 16.95
N GLU A 119 -8.98 4.95 17.70
CA GLU A 119 -8.40 5.13 19.04
C GLU A 119 -6.98 5.70 19.00
N VAL A 120 -6.26 5.53 17.88
CA VAL A 120 -4.85 5.91 17.76
C VAL A 120 -4.57 6.92 16.66
N SER A 121 -5.48 7.11 15.71
CA SER A 121 -5.28 8.02 14.58
C SER A 121 -6.60 8.50 13.98
N ASN A 122 -6.63 9.74 13.49
CA ASN A 122 -7.69 10.24 12.62
C ASN A 122 -7.30 10.16 11.12
N ALA A 123 -6.18 9.46 10.81
CA ALA A 123 -5.68 9.26 9.44
C ALA A 123 -5.31 7.80 9.18
N TRP A 124 -6.02 7.17 8.23
CA TRP A 124 -5.80 5.78 7.87
C TRP A 124 -6.39 5.43 6.50
N ARG A 125 -5.89 4.34 5.90
CA ARG A 125 -6.37 3.79 4.63
C ARG A 125 -7.76 3.18 4.80
N VAL A 126 -8.78 3.80 4.21
CA VAL A 126 -10.18 3.33 4.26
C VAL A 126 -10.37 2.13 3.34
N VAL A 127 -9.84 2.22 2.11
CA VAL A 127 -9.92 1.17 1.09
C VAL A 127 -8.55 0.94 0.49
N HIS A 128 -8.08 -0.30 0.49
CA HIS A 128 -6.81 -0.73 -0.08
C HIS A 128 -7.00 -1.69 -1.25
N ALA A 129 -7.61 -1.20 -2.31
CA ALA A 129 -7.78 -1.88 -3.61
C ALA A 129 -8.15 -3.38 -3.47
N GLU A 130 -7.30 -4.27 -3.99
CA GLU A 130 -7.50 -5.72 -3.98
C GLU A 130 -7.64 -6.27 -2.57
N GLY A 131 -6.95 -5.70 -1.59
CA GLY A 131 -7.00 -6.13 -0.20
C GLY A 131 -8.40 -6.04 0.42
N ASP A 132 -9.23 -5.12 -0.07
CA ASP A 132 -10.63 -4.96 0.33
C ASP A 132 -11.64 -5.47 -0.72
N GLY A 133 -11.15 -6.16 -1.77
CA GLY A 133 -11.99 -6.64 -2.88
C GLY A 133 -12.53 -5.54 -3.79
N LEU A 134 -11.97 -4.32 -3.72
CA LEU A 134 -12.34 -3.15 -4.51
C LEU A 134 -11.23 -2.81 -5.51
N SER A 135 -10.88 -3.76 -6.39
CA SER A 135 -9.75 -3.71 -7.31
C SER A 135 -9.64 -2.39 -8.07
N GLY A 136 -8.58 -1.64 -7.79
CA GLY A 136 -8.31 -0.35 -8.41
C GLY A 136 -8.95 0.86 -7.72
N LEU A 137 -9.37 0.74 -6.47
CA LEU A 137 -9.81 1.84 -5.61
C LEU A 137 -8.90 1.99 -4.40
N VAL A 138 -8.38 3.18 -4.19
CA VAL A 138 -7.68 3.55 -2.96
C VAL A 138 -8.42 4.73 -2.32
N VAL A 139 -8.66 4.65 -1.02
CA VAL A 139 -9.26 5.74 -0.26
C VAL A 139 -8.48 5.93 1.03
N ASP A 140 -7.95 7.12 1.25
CA ASP A 140 -7.33 7.52 2.51
C ASP A 140 -8.19 8.54 3.23
N ARG A 141 -8.24 8.45 4.54
CA ARG A 141 -8.87 9.43 5.43
C ARG A 141 -7.80 10.29 6.09
N TYR A 142 -8.02 11.60 6.07
CA TYR A 142 -7.22 12.59 6.80
C TYR A 142 -8.18 13.51 7.57
N ASP A 143 -8.51 13.13 8.80
CA ASP A 143 -9.52 13.74 9.65
C ASP A 143 -10.93 13.68 9.00
N ASP A 144 -11.47 14.80 8.55
CA ASP A 144 -12.75 14.90 7.82
C ASP A 144 -12.59 14.85 6.29
N LEU A 145 -11.37 14.78 5.77
CA LEU A 145 -11.09 14.71 4.34
C LEU A 145 -10.86 13.27 3.90
N LEU A 146 -11.63 12.82 2.92
CA LEU A 146 -11.43 11.57 2.20
C LEU A 146 -10.73 11.84 0.87
N VAL A 147 -9.63 11.18 0.63
CA VAL A 147 -8.86 11.25 -0.62
C VAL A 147 -9.06 9.96 -1.39
N VAL A 148 -9.68 10.08 -2.55
CA VAL A 148 -10.05 8.94 -3.41
C VAL A 148 -9.17 8.92 -4.65
N GLU A 149 -8.40 7.86 -4.84
CA GLU A 149 -7.57 7.65 -6.01
C GLU A 149 -8.09 6.48 -6.85
N PHE A 150 -8.33 6.74 -8.15
CA PHE A 150 -8.82 5.74 -9.09
C PHE A 150 -7.67 5.13 -9.89
N PHE A 151 -7.51 3.80 -9.77
CA PHE A 151 -6.53 3.00 -10.52
C PHE A 151 -7.18 2.15 -11.62
N SER A 152 -8.49 2.27 -11.83
CA SER A 152 -9.18 1.55 -12.90
C SER A 152 -10.32 2.37 -13.49
N ALA A 153 -10.54 2.18 -14.79
CA ALA A 153 -11.69 2.79 -15.49
C ALA A 153 -13.03 2.38 -14.87
N GLY A 154 -13.11 1.17 -14.28
CA GLY A 154 -14.31 0.68 -13.63
C GLY A 154 -14.64 1.43 -12.37
N MET A 155 -13.69 1.65 -11.48
CA MET A 155 -13.89 2.44 -10.27
C MET A 155 -14.23 3.89 -10.60
N TYR A 156 -13.54 4.49 -11.58
CA TYR A 156 -13.88 5.83 -12.05
C TYR A 156 -15.30 5.90 -12.63
N ARG A 157 -15.71 4.93 -13.45
CA ARG A 157 -17.05 4.91 -14.05
C ARG A 157 -18.17 4.87 -13.01
N HIS A 158 -17.94 4.13 -11.92
CA HIS A 158 -18.91 3.94 -10.84
C HIS A 158 -18.65 4.83 -9.62
N ARG A 159 -17.90 5.91 -9.77
CA ARG A 159 -17.50 6.83 -8.68
C ARG A 159 -18.67 7.40 -7.88
N GLU A 160 -19.83 7.62 -8.49
CA GLU A 160 -21.01 8.14 -7.77
C GLU A 160 -21.53 7.15 -6.71
N TRP A 161 -21.49 5.84 -6.99
CA TRP A 161 -21.81 4.81 -6.01
C TRP A 161 -20.78 4.77 -4.88
N ILE A 162 -19.50 4.95 -5.22
CA ILE A 162 -18.40 5.02 -4.26
C ILE A 162 -18.56 6.24 -3.36
N TYR A 163 -18.85 7.41 -3.92
CA TYR A 163 -19.06 8.64 -3.13
C TYR A 163 -20.29 8.51 -2.22
N ALA A 164 -21.38 7.93 -2.70
CA ALA A 164 -22.58 7.70 -1.89
C ALA A 164 -22.27 6.77 -0.70
N ALA A 165 -21.59 5.66 -0.96
CA ALA A 165 -21.17 4.72 0.09
C ALA A 165 -20.21 5.35 1.11
N LEU A 166 -19.24 6.15 0.66
CA LEU A 166 -18.32 6.88 1.53
C LEU A 166 -19.05 7.91 2.41
N ARG A 167 -19.99 8.69 1.83
CA ARG A 167 -20.78 9.65 2.62
C ARG A 167 -21.66 8.97 3.66
N ALA A 168 -22.19 7.78 3.37
CA ALA A 168 -22.94 6.98 4.33
C ALA A 168 -22.08 6.56 5.54
N GLN A 169 -20.81 6.21 5.31
CA GLN A 169 -19.86 5.80 6.35
C GLN A 169 -19.21 6.99 7.10
N PHE A 170 -19.09 8.14 6.44
CA PHE A 170 -18.46 9.35 6.95
C PHE A 170 -19.36 10.57 6.69
N PRO A 171 -20.44 10.74 7.46
CA PRO A 171 -21.34 11.89 7.30
C PRO A 171 -20.59 13.21 7.45
N GLY A 172 -20.78 14.12 6.50
CA GLY A 172 -20.13 15.44 6.49
C GLY A 172 -18.67 15.44 6.01
N ALA A 173 -18.10 14.29 5.61
CA ALA A 173 -16.75 14.26 5.08
C ALA A 173 -16.65 14.99 3.73
N ARG A 174 -15.56 15.74 3.59
CA ARG A 174 -15.13 16.35 2.33
C ARG A 174 -14.43 15.29 1.48
N ILE A 175 -14.66 15.29 0.18
CA ILE A 175 -14.10 14.32 -0.75
C ILE A 175 -13.22 15.02 -1.78
N TYR A 176 -11.95 14.66 -1.84
CA TYR A 176 -11.04 14.98 -2.93
C TYR A 176 -10.74 13.71 -3.72
N SER A 177 -10.85 13.78 -5.04
CA SER A 177 -10.67 12.62 -5.89
C SER A 177 -9.83 12.94 -7.11
N PHE A 178 -8.96 12.01 -7.49
CA PHE A 178 -8.05 12.13 -8.63
C PHE A 178 -7.69 10.78 -9.22
N ALA A 179 -6.97 10.80 -10.32
CA ALA A 179 -6.28 9.65 -10.90
C ALA A 179 -4.97 10.14 -11.51
N ASP A 180 -3.90 9.36 -11.31
CA ASP A 180 -2.59 9.63 -11.91
C ASP A 180 -2.70 9.60 -13.45
N GLU A 181 -2.06 10.54 -14.16
CA GLU A 181 -2.11 10.63 -15.62
C GLU A 181 -1.63 9.35 -16.32
N HIS A 182 -0.66 8.66 -15.75
CA HIS A 182 -0.17 7.40 -16.30
C HIS A 182 -1.24 6.31 -16.20
N VAL A 183 -1.97 6.26 -15.08
CA VAL A 183 -3.11 5.35 -14.90
C VAL A 183 -4.23 5.67 -15.88
N GLN A 184 -4.57 6.96 -16.04
CA GLN A 184 -5.59 7.39 -16.99
C GLN A 184 -5.27 6.92 -18.42
N LYS A 185 -4.02 7.08 -18.86
CA LYS A 185 -3.55 6.60 -20.19
C LYS A 185 -3.62 5.07 -20.30
N GLN A 186 -3.21 4.33 -19.26
CA GLN A 186 -3.25 2.85 -19.26
C GLN A 186 -4.67 2.28 -19.24
N GLU A 187 -5.58 2.94 -18.53
CA GLU A 187 -6.96 2.50 -18.33
C GLU A 187 -7.95 3.15 -19.32
N SER A 188 -7.47 4.08 -20.16
CA SER A 188 -8.27 4.76 -21.21
C SER A 188 -9.49 5.49 -20.67
N PHE A 189 -9.27 6.38 -19.70
CA PHE A 189 -10.26 7.36 -19.24
C PHE A 189 -9.57 8.69 -18.95
N ASP A 190 -10.36 9.77 -18.96
CA ASP A 190 -9.90 11.11 -18.63
C ASP A 190 -10.59 11.59 -17.37
N TYR A 191 -9.80 12.10 -16.43
CA TYR A 191 -10.32 12.64 -15.19
C TYR A 191 -9.48 13.81 -14.69
N ARG A 192 -10.15 14.90 -14.37
CA ARG A 192 -9.53 16.03 -13.66
C ARG A 192 -9.82 15.88 -12.17
N PRO A 193 -8.87 16.24 -11.30
CA PRO A 193 -9.12 16.24 -9.86
C PRO A 193 -10.38 17.02 -9.49
N VAL A 194 -11.18 16.44 -8.60
CA VAL A 194 -12.45 17.06 -8.13
C VAL A 194 -12.43 17.10 -6.60
N TYR A 195 -12.76 18.27 -6.07
CA TYR A 195 -12.98 18.47 -4.66
C TYR A 195 -14.44 18.85 -4.38
N SER A 196 -15.07 18.21 -3.38
CA SER A 196 -16.50 18.40 -3.09
C SER A 196 -16.88 19.84 -2.75
N GLU A 197 -15.96 20.61 -2.19
CA GLU A 197 -16.17 22.02 -1.83
C GLU A 197 -15.73 23.00 -2.94
N GLY A 198 -15.24 22.48 -4.07
CA GLY A 198 -14.67 23.28 -5.16
C GLY A 198 -13.23 23.72 -4.92
N GLY A 199 -12.51 24.05 -5.99
CA GLY A 199 -11.09 24.42 -5.92
C GLY A 199 -10.17 23.25 -5.59
N SER A 200 -9.31 23.43 -4.60
CA SER A 200 -8.34 22.44 -4.11
C SER A 200 -8.45 22.29 -2.58
N PRO A 201 -8.31 21.10 -2.03
CA PRO A 201 -8.38 20.92 -0.58
C PRO A 201 -7.18 21.59 0.12
N GLU A 202 -7.47 22.26 1.22
CA GLU A 202 -6.42 22.70 2.15
C GLU A 202 -5.80 21.48 2.85
N PRO A 203 -4.50 21.57 3.21
CA PRO A 203 -3.86 20.51 3.96
C PRO A 203 -4.54 20.27 5.31
N ALA A 204 -4.76 19.00 5.63
CA ALA A 204 -5.32 18.58 6.91
C ALA A 204 -4.21 18.41 7.98
N VAL A 205 -4.53 18.68 9.25
CA VAL A 205 -3.67 18.28 10.37
C VAL A 205 -4.19 16.96 10.92
N ILE A 206 -3.37 15.94 10.82
CA ILE A 206 -3.68 14.59 11.29
C ILE A 206 -2.94 14.28 12.58
N THR A 207 -3.41 13.26 13.29
CA THR A 207 -2.78 12.76 14.52
C THR A 207 -2.59 11.26 14.42
N GLU A 208 -1.40 10.76 14.75
CA GLU A 208 -1.06 9.35 14.93
C GLU A 208 -0.40 9.16 16.29
N HIS A 209 -0.93 8.29 17.15
CA HIS A 209 -0.38 8.03 18.50
C HIS A 209 -0.06 9.31 19.29
N GLY A 210 -0.87 10.36 19.12
CA GLY A 210 -0.70 11.67 19.73
C GLY A 210 0.30 12.60 19.03
N ILE A 211 0.94 12.19 17.95
CA ILE A 211 1.88 12.99 17.15
C ILE A 211 1.17 13.56 15.93
N ARG A 212 1.34 14.87 15.70
CA ARG A 212 0.63 15.61 14.65
C ARG A 212 1.45 15.78 13.40
N PHE A 213 0.80 15.65 12.25
CA PHE A 213 1.41 15.86 10.94
C PHE A 213 0.48 16.66 10.02
N ARG A 214 1.07 17.35 9.06
CA ARG A 214 0.36 17.97 7.95
C ARG A 214 0.26 16.93 6.81
N ALA A 215 -0.95 16.62 6.40
CA ALA A 215 -1.27 15.86 5.19
C ALA A 215 -1.73 16.81 4.10
N ASP A 216 -1.10 16.77 2.93
CA ASP A 216 -1.38 17.68 1.81
C ASP A 216 -1.67 16.87 0.54
N PRO A 217 -2.93 16.50 0.30
CA PRO A 217 -3.28 15.63 -0.82
C PRO A 217 -3.20 16.30 -2.19
N ALA A 218 -3.22 17.64 -2.26
CA ALA A 218 -3.14 18.37 -3.51
C ALA A 218 -1.70 18.77 -3.91
N GLY A 219 -0.81 18.91 -2.93
CA GLY A 219 0.57 19.36 -3.14
C GLY A 219 1.63 18.29 -2.95
N ALA A 220 1.28 17.11 -2.46
CA ALA A 220 2.23 16.07 -2.09
C ALA A 220 2.23 14.87 -3.07
N HIS A 221 3.27 14.05 -2.96
CA HIS A 221 3.30 12.74 -3.61
C HIS A 221 2.27 11.78 -3.00
N LYS A 222 1.65 10.93 -3.81
CA LYS A 222 0.56 10.01 -3.44
C LYS A 222 -0.67 10.77 -2.92
N THR A 223 -1.34 10.21 -1.91
CA THR A 223 -2.56 10.75 -1.32
C THR A 223 -2.33 11.86 -0.29
N GLY A 224 -1.05 12.19 0.05
CA GLY A 224 -0.72 13.34 0.92
C GLY A 224 0.04 12.99 2.20
N PHE A 225 0.02 11.74 2.65
CA PHE A 225 0.75 11.26 3.82
C PHE A 225 0.99 9.73 3.75
N PHE A 226 2.03 9.24 4.39
CA PHE A 226 2.42 7.82 4.39
C PHE A 226 1.86 7.09 5.61
N ALA A 227 0.54 6.90 5.68
CA ALA A 227 -0.12 6.18 6.76
C ALA A 227 0.31 4.70 6.88
N ASP A 228 0.83 4.12 5.79
CA ASP A 228 1.38 2.76 5.74
C ASP A 228 2.56 2.51 6.68
N GLN A 229 3.27 3.57 7.11
CA GLN A 229 4.40 3.51 8.02
C GLN A 229 4.02 3.75 9.51
N ARG A 230 2.73 3.96 9.84
CA ARG A 230 2.28 4.31 11.20
C ARG A 230 2.80 3.37 12.28
N GLU A 231 2.60 2.06 12.12
CA GLU A 231 3.02 1.04 13.09
C GLU A 231 4.54 0.89 13.13
N ASN A 232 5.21 1.13 12.01
CA ASN A 232 6.67 1.08 11.91
C ASN A 232 7.30 2.27 12.65
N ARG A 233 6.73 3.48 12.48
CA ARG A 233 7.15 4.68 13.22
C ARG A 233 6.98 4.52 14.72
N GLU A 234 5.80 4.04 15.14
CA GLU A 234 5.51 3.83 16.56
C GLU A 234 6.41 2.76 17.17
N TRP A 235 6.57 1.61 16.51
CA TRP A 235 7.44 0.55 17.03
C TRP A 235 8.89 1.01 17.18
N PHE A 236 9.44 1.68 16.17
CA PHE A 236 10.82 2.16 16.18
C PHE A 236 11.04 3.24 17.24
N SER A 237 10.15 4.20 17.33
CA SER A 237 10.28 5.36 18.22
C SER A 237 10.29 4.98 19.71
N ARG A 238 9.65 3.87 20.07
CA ARG A 238 9.69 3.33 21.45
C ARG A 238 11.08 2.84 21.89
N GLN A 239 12.01 2.65 20.94
CA GLN A 239 13.34 2.09 21.20
C GLN A 239 14.43 3.18 21.30
N VAL A 240 14.09 4.48 21.09
CA VAL A 240 15.11 5.52 20.84
C VAL A 240 15.19 6.62 21.90
N ALA A 241 14.49 6.49 23.03
CA ALA A 241 14.61 7.46 24.12
C ALA A 241 16.08 7.59 24.59
N GLY A 242 16.58 8.84 24.71
CA GLY A 242 17.95 9.15 25.06
C GLY A 242 19.01 8.85 23.98
N LYS A 243 18.61 8.42 22.77
CA LYS A 243 19.52 8.01 21.70
C LYS A 243 19.72 9.10 20.66
N THR A 244 20.85 9.03 19.94
CA THR A 244 21.10 9.81 18.73
C THR A 244 20.50 9.07 17.53
N VAL A 245 19.66 9.75 16.74
CA VAL A 245 18.89 9.16 15.64
C VAL A 245 19.22 9.86 14.32
N LEU A 246 19.43 9.07 13.27
CA LEU A 246 19.59 9.53 11.89
C LEU A 246 18.45 8.96 11.03
N ASP A 247 17.68 9.84 10.39
CA ASP A 247 16.56 9.49 9.50
C ASP A 247 16.94 9.87 8.06
N LEU A 248 17.26 8.85 7.25
CA LEU A 248 17.70 8.99 5.87
C LEU A 248 16.53 8.83 4.91
N CYS A 249 16.40 9.75 3.95
CA CYS A 249 15.22 9.93 3.11
C CYS A 249 13.98 10.24 3.96
N CYS A 250 14.14 11.21 4.86
CA CYS A 250 13.17 11.47 5.94
C CYS A 250 11.82 12.02 5.44
N ASN A 251 11.72 12.40 4.16
CA ASN A 251 10.52 12.99 3.58
C ASN A 251 9.97 14.12 4.46
N THR A 252 8.69 14.09 4.81
CA THR A 252 8.06 15.09 5.70
C THR A 252 8.36 14.89 7.20
N GLY A 253 9.43 14.14 7.52
CA GLY A 253 9.95 13.96 8.87
C GLY A 253 9.21 12.92 9.72
N GLY A 254 8.52 11.96 9.09
CA GLY A 254 7.69 11.01 9.80
C GLY A 254 8.40 10.29 10.95
N PHE A 255 9.52 9.61 10.68
CA PHE A 255 10.31 8.93 11.72
C PHE A 255 11.05 9.90 12.62
N ALA A 256 11.64 10.97 12.07
CA ALA A 256 12.39 11.95 12.84
C ALA A 256 11.55 12.65 13.90
N VAL A 257 10.31 13.08 13.55
CA VAL A 257 9.40 13.73 14.50
C VAL A 257 8.94 12.75 15.58
N TYR A 258 8.62 11.49 15.20
CA TYR A 258 8.31 10.44 16.18
C TYR A 258 9.45 10.20 17.16
N ALA A 259 10.68 10.05 16.66
CA ALA A 259 11.86 9.83 17.49
C ALA A 259 12.08 10.98 18.49
N ALA A 260 12.00 12.22 18.01
CA ALA A 260 12.16 13.39 18.85
C ALA A 260 11.03 13.51 19.89
N ALA A 261 9.77 13.25 19.52
CA ALA A 261 8.62 13.29 20.42
C ALA A 261 8.66 12.17 21.49
N ARG A 262 9.34 11.05 21.20
CA ARG A 262 9.56 9.94 22.14
C ARG A 262 10.86 10.07 22.93
N GLY A 263 11.51 11.25 22.91
CA GLY A 263 12.63 11.56 23.81
C GLY A 263 14.00 11.14 23.29
N ALA A 264 14.20 10.98 21.99
CA ALA A 264 15.54 10.87 21.43
C ALA A 264 16.36 12.13 21.82
N SER A 265 17.64 11.95 22.19
CA SER A 265 18.51 13.03 22.64
C SER A 265 18.90 13.99 21.53
N GLU A 266 19.09 13.46 20.34
CA GLU A 266 19.40 14.20 19.12
C GLU A 266 18.81 13.47 17.91
N VAL A 267 18.20 14.21 16.99
CA VAL A 267 17.63 13.66 15.77
C VAL A 267 18.06 14.49 14.58
N THR A 268 18.61 13.82 13.56
CA THR A 268 18.95 14.45 12.27
C THR A 268 18.15 13.75 11.16
N GLY A 269 17.34 14.50 10.40
CA GLY A 269 16.62 14.03 9.23
C GLY A 269 17.26 14.60 7.94
N ILE A 270 17.40 13.75 6.93
CA ILE A 270 18.05 14.11 5.64
C ILE A 270 17.13 13.71 4.49
N ASP A 271 16.89 14.65 3.61
CA ASP A 271 16.23 14.42 2.33
C ASP A 271 16.84 15.30 1.24
N ILE A 272 16.74 14.87 -0.01
CA ILE A 272 17.24 15.64 -1.15
C ILE A 272 16.28 16.76 -1.57
N ASP A 273 14.99 16.60 -1.25
CA ASP A 273 13.91 17.53 -1.63
C ASP A 273 13.74 18.62 -0.57
N GLU A 274 14.02 19.86 -0.96
CA GLU A 274 13.88 21.03 -0.09
C GLU A 274 12.43 21.26 0.37
N ALA A 275 11.45 21.00 -0.49
CA ALA A 275 10.05 21.24 -0.18
C ALA A 275 9.55 20.30 0.94
N VAL A 276 9.94 19.03 0.91
CA VAL A 276 9.56 18.09 1.98
C VAL A 276 10.31 18.39 3.29
N ILE A 277 11.53 18.91 3.23
CA ILE A 277 12.28 19.37 4.41
C ILE A 277 11.57 20.55 5.09
N GLU A 278 11.00 21.49 4.36
CA GLU A 278 10.22 22.58 4.96
C GLU A 278 8.93 22.07 5.62
N ILE A 279 8.27 21.08 5.01
CA ILE A 279 7.11 20.40 5.63
C ILE A 279 7.55 19.67 6.91
N ALA A 280 8.69 18.97 6.90
CA ALA A 280 9.25 18.29 8.07
C ALA A 280 9.52 19.23 9.22
N LYS A 281 10.10 20.40 8.95
CA LYS A 281 10.29 21.49 9.95
C LYS A 281 8.93 21.98 10.50
N GLY A 282 7.91 22.08 9.63
CA GLY A 282 6.54 22.41 10.02
C GLY A 282 5.95 21.35 10.97
N ASN A 283 6.09 20.07 10.63
CA ASN A 283 5.63 18.96 11.46
C ASN A 283 6.34 18.91 12.83
N ALA A 284 7.64 19.19 12.86
CA ALA A 284 8.37 19.31 14.13
C ALA A 284 7.81 20.44 15.02
N ARG A 285 7.53 21.61 14.43
CA ARG A 285 6.90 22.75 15.16
C ARG A 285 5.52 22.39 15.71
N LEU A 286 4.68 21.67 14.94
CA LEU A 286 3.37 21.20 15.42
C LEU A 286 3.46 20.36 16.69
N ASN A 287 4.58 19.67 16.91
CA ASN A 287 4.82 18.79 18.05
C ASN A 287 5.74 19.38 19.12
N GLY A 288 6.20 20.63 18.96
CA GLY A 288 7.09 21.28 19.90
C GLY A 288 8.49 20.63 20.00
N VAL A 289 8.92 19.86 18.98
CA VAL A 289 10.23 19.21 18.93
C VAL A 289 11.16 19.88 17.94
N LYS A 290 12.47 19.63 18.07
CA LYS A 290 13.52 20.34 17.30
C LYS A 290 14.53 19.38 16.64
N PRO A 291 14.11 18.41 15.81
CA PRO A 291 15.06 17.67 15.01
C PRO A 291 15.81 18.61 14.06
N ARG A 292 17.07 18.29 13.75
CA ARG A 292 17.84 18.96 12.72
C ARG A 292 17.46 18.37 11.36
N PHE A 293 16.92 19.16 10.44
CA PHE A 293 16.66 18.75 9.07
C PHE A 293 17.69 19.35 8.11
N VAL A 294 18.22 18.50 7.20
CA VAL A 294 19.27 18.85 6.25
C VAL A 294 18.83 18.44 4.84
N GLN A 295 18.83 19.40 3.91
CA GLN A 295 18.68 19.09 2.51
C GLN A 295 20.01 18.57 1.97
N ALA A 296 20.09 17.29 1.63
CA ALA A 296 21.31 16.68 1.04
C ALA A 296 21.00 15.35 0.35
N ASP A 297 21.86 14.99 -0.61
CA ASP A 297 21.95 13.62 -1.13
C ASP A 297 22.61 12.74 -0.07
N ILE A 298 21.96 11.63 0.30
CA ILE A 298 22.41 10.72 1.34
C ILE A 298 23.74 10.03 0.99
N PHE A 299 24.09 9.84 -0.29
CA PHE A 299 25.31 9.13 -0.68
C PHE A 299 26.59 9.92 -0.33
N PRO A 300 26.78 11.17 -0.78
CA PRO A 300 27.92 11.97 -0.34
C PRO A 300 27.85 12.25 1.16
N TRP A 301 26.67 12.56 1.69
CA TRP A 301 26.50 12.88 3.10
C TRP A 301 26.97 11.74 4.02
N LEU A 302 26.59 10.47 3.72
CA LEU A 302 26.99 9.29 4.50
C LEU A 302 28.51 9.02 4.40
N ARG A 303 29.13 9.25 3.23
CA ARG A 303 30.58 9.11 3.08
C ARG A 303 31.32 10.12 3.94
N ASP A 304 30.86 11.37 3.92
CA ASP A 304 31.45 12.44 4.73
C ASP A 304 31.24 12.19 6.23
N ALA A 305 30.06 11.74 6.64
CA ALA A 305 29.77 11.35 8.02
C ALA A 305 30.69 10.21 8.49
N ALA A 306 30.86 9.18 7.66
CA ALA A 306 31.78 8.07 7.95
C ALA A 306 33.24 8.53 8.08
N ASN A 307 33.68 9.44 7.19
CA ASN A 307 35.05 10.01 7.21
C ASN A 307 35.29 10.88 8.45
N ARG A 308 34.27 11.60 8.93
CA ARG A 308 34.33 12.34 10.21
C ARG A 308 34.29 11.45 11.44
N GLY A 309 33.94 10.18 11.27
CA GLY A 309 33.75 9.24 12.38
C GLY A 309 32.39 9.36 13.08
N ASP A 310 31.40 10.04 12.44
CA ASP A 310 30.06 10.19 13.00
C ASP A 310 29.40 8.81 13.18
N ARG A 311 28.75 8.59 14.33
CA ARG A 311 28.06 7.35 14.65
C ARG A 311 26.77 7.65 15.40
N TYR A 312 25.71 6.91 15.06
CA TYR A 312 24.36 7.07 15.61
C TYR A 312 23.90 5.83 16.34
N ASP A 313 23.16 6.01 17.41
CA ASP A 313 22.56 4.90 18.18
C ASP A 313 21.43 4.21 17.40
N ALA A 314 20.76 4.96 16.50
CA ALA A 314 19.70 4.42 15.66
C ALA A 314 19.70 5.12 14.29
N VAL A 315 19.55 4.33 13.22
CA VAL A 315 19.52 4.82 11.83
C VAL A 315 18.30 4.25 11.12
N ILE A 316 17.56 5.11 10.44
CA ILE A 316 16.44 4.78 9.55
C ILE A 316 16.88 5.01 8.10
N LEU A 317 16.48 4.10 7.19
CA LEU A 317 16.68 4.23 5.75
C LEU A 317 15.38 3.85 5.04
N ASP A 318 14.57 4.85 4.67
CA ASP A 318 13.28 4.68 3.98
C ASP A 318 13.28 5.38 2.62
N PRO A 319 13.99 4.84 1.62
CA PRO A 319 14.12 5.47 0.33
C PRO A 319 12.84 5.35 -0.52
N ALA A 320 12.69 6.27 -1.47
CA ALA A 320 11.63 6.23 -2.46
C ALA A 320 11.67 4.95 -3.31
N LYS A 321 10.56 4.66 -3.99
CA LYS A 321 10.43 3.51 -4.89
C LYS A 321 11.52 3.52 -5.97
N MET A 322 12.32 2.45 -6.03
CA MET A 322 13.49 2.38 -6.92
C MET A 322 13.17 2.00 -8.36
N THR A 323 12.10 1.24 -8.60
CA THR A 323 11.67 0.88 -9.95
C THR A 323 10.19 0.54 -10.05
N ARG A 324 9.64 0.75 -11.26
CA ARG A 324 8.31 0.27 -11.68
C ARG A 324 8.40 -0.84 -12.72
N ASP A 325 9.63 -1.15 -13.21
CA ASP A 325 9.87 -2.08 -14.31
C ASP A 325 10.61 -3.33 -13.82
N ARG A 326 10.19 -4.49 -14.30
CA ARG A 326 10.79 -5.79 -13.94
C ARG A 326 12.26 -5.89 -14.36
N ASP A 327 12.60 -5.34 -15.51
CA ASP A 327 13.97 -5.37 -16.05
C ASP A 327 14.96 -4.53 -15.22
N GLN A 328 14.44 -3.63 -14.38
CA GLN A 328 15.23 -2.75 -13.52
C GLN A 328 15.40 -3.28 -12.09
N VAL A 329 14.84 -4.44 -11.75
CA VAL A 329 14.88 -4.99 -10.37
C VAL A 329 16.32 -5.23 -9.91
N ILE A 330 17.19 -5.75 -10.77
CA ILE A 330 18.61 -5.99 -10.43
C ILE A 330 19.32 -4.66 -10.14
N THR A 331 19.06 -3.63 -10.94
CA THR A 331 19.63 -2.29 -10.73
C THR A 331 19.10 -1.67 -9.42
N ALA A 332 17.81 -1.84 -9.13
CA ALA A 332 17.21 -1.40 -7.88
C ALA A 332 17.85 -2.10 -6.66
N LEU A 333 18.07 -3.40 -6.71
CA LEU A 333 18.73 -4.15 -5.66
C LEU A 333 20.18 -3.70 -5.41
N LYS A 334 20.93 -3.33 -6.47
CA LYS A 334 22.27 -2.75 -6.34
C LYS A 334 22.23 -1.41 -5.61
N LYS A 335 21.28 -0.52 -5.95
CA LYS A 335 21.09 0.76 -5.25
C LYS A 335 20.74 0.55 -3.77
N TYR A 336 19.80 -0.36 -3.46
CA TYR A 336 19.49 -0.71 -2.08
C TYR A 336 20.72 -1.22 -1.33
N LEU A 337 21.54 -2.08 -1.95
CA LEU A 337 22.78 -2.59 -1.36
C LEU A 337 23.75 -1.47 -0.99
N ASP A 338 24.01 -0.54 -1.93
CA ASP A 338 24.92 0.57 -1.70
C ASP A 338 24.43 1.50 -0.58
N MET A 339 23.14 1.83 -0.56
CA MET A 339 22.55 2.67 0.47
C MET A 339 22.62 2.00 1.85
N ASN A 340 22.23 0.71 1.94
CA ASN A 340 22.25 -0.05 3.18
C ASN A 340 23.69 -0.22 3.71
N LYS A 341 24.66 -0.51 2.84
CA LYS A 341 26.07 -0.61 3.20
C LYS A 341 26.58 0.69 3.83
N LEU A 342 26.30 1.85 3.21
CA LEU A 342 26.74 3.15 3.73
C LEU A 342 26.03 3.48 5.06
N ALA A 343 24.74 3.24 5.15
CA ALA A 343 23.96 3.49 6.36
C ALA A 343 24.43 2.65 7.54
N LEU A 344 24.71 1.36 7.32
CA LEU A 344 25.28 0.45 8.34
C LEU A 344 26.65 0.94 8.85
N GLY A 345 27.44 1.60 7.99
CA GLY A 345 28.74 2.15 8.33
C GLY A 345 28.70 3.24 9.41
N VAL A 346 27.56 3.91 9.61
CA VAL A 346 27.40 4.98 10.60
C VAL A 346 26.56 4.57 11.83
N VAL A 347 26.15 3.29 11.93
CA VAL A 347 25.48 2.75 13.13
C VAL A 347 26.53 2.40 14.18
N LYS A 348 26.31 2.79 15.43
CA LYS A 348 27.16 2.35 16.57
C LYS A 348 27.04 0.84 16.79
N PRO A 349 28.10 0.17 17.32
CA PRO A 349 27.95 -1.18 17.87
C PRO A 349 26.81 -1.22 18.91
N GLY A 350 25.96 -2.25 18.82
CA GLY A 350 24.76 -2.36 19.64
C GLY A 350 23.60 -1.46 19.21
N GLY A 351 23.78 -0.64 18.18
CA GLY A 351 22.79 0.32 17.66
C GLY A 351 21.67 -0.34 16.86
N LEU A 352 20.61 0.43 16.60
CA LEU A 352 19.45 -0.01 15.84
C LEU A 352 19.56 0.45 14.36
N PHE A 353 19.09 -0.40 13.46
CA PHE A 353 18.97 -0.09 12.06
C PHE A 353 17.61 -0.50 11.52
N ALA A 354 16.86 0.44 10.93
CA ALA A 354 15.61 0.15 10.25
C ALA A 354 15.75 0.45 8.76
N THR A 355 15.45 -0.51 7.90
CA THR A 355 15.54 -0.34 6.45
C THR A 355 14.26 -0.78 5.76
N PHE A 356 13.88 -0.03 4.71
CA PHE A 356 12.60 -0.18 4.05
C PHE A 356 12.73 -0.27 2.54
N SER A 357 11.73 -0.91 1.92
CA SER A 357 11.54 -0.89 0.47
C SER A 357 10.06 -0.88 0.13
N CYS A 358 9.59 0.17 -0.53
CA CYS A 358 8.25 0.25 -1.12
C CYS A 358 8.21 -0.21 -2.59
N THR A 359 9.27 -0.83 -3.11
CA THR A 359 9.33 -1.38 -4.47
C THR A 359 8.64 -2.74 -4.51
N GLY A 360 7.37 -2.78 -4.94
CA GLY A 360 6.56 -4.02 -4.97
C GLY A 360 7.16 -5.15 -5.81
N LEU A 361 8.01 -4.82 -6.80
CA LEU A 361 8.71 -5.81 -7.63
C LEU A 361 9.90 -6.49 -6.94
N VAL A 362 10.39 -5.96 -5.83
CA VAL A 362 11.43 -6.59 -5.01
C VAL A 362 10.74 -7.45 -3.97
N ALA A 363 10.94 -8.77 -4.04
CA ALA A 363 10.39 -9.71 -3.07
C ALA A 363 11.10 -9.58 -1.70
N GLU A 364 10.46 -10.05 -0.64
CA GLU A 364 11.00 -9.93 0.73
C GLU A 364 12.29 -10.72 0.91
N ASP A 365 12.38 -11.91 0.36
CA ASP A 365 13.59 -12.75 0.37
C ASP A 365 14.75 -12.08 -0.36
N GLN A 366 14.48 -11.44 -1.50
CA GLN A 366 15.48 -10.67 -2.24
C GLN A 366 15.97 -9.46 -1.43
N PHE A 367 15.07 -8.79 -0.70
CA PHE A 367 15.42 -7.65 0.15
C PHE A 367 16.25 -8.09 1.36
N LEU A 368 15.92 -9.22 1.98
CA LEU A 368 16.70 -9.81 3.07
C LEU A 368 18.09 -10.30 2.61
N ASP A 369 18.20 -10.91 1.42
CA ASP A 369 19.51 -11.28 0.85
C ASP A 369 20.35 -10.03 0.52
N MET A 370 19.73 -8.99 -0.03
CA MET A 370 20.40 -7.71 -0.24
C MET A 370 20.94 -7.14 1.07
N LEU A 371 20.16 -7.15 2.17
CA LEU A 371 20.58 -6.68 3.48
C LEU A 371 21.76 -7.51 4.04
N ARG A 372 21.70 -8.83 3.93
CA ARG A 372 22.78 -9.75 4.32
C ARG A 372 24.10 -9.39 3.61
N ARG A 373 24.01 -9.13 2.30
CA ARG A 373 25.18 -8.73 1.50
C ARG A 373 25.68 -7.32 1.86
N ALA A 374 24.77 -6.37 2.11
CA ALA A 374 25.13 -5.03 2.54
C ALA A 374 25.88 -5.06 3.89
N ALA A 375 25.41 -5.87 4.84
CA ALA A 375 26.07 -6.08 6.13
C ALA A 375 27.47 -6.67 5.95
N PHE A 376 27.62 -7.71 5.14
CA PHE A 376 28.92 -8.30 4.82
C PHE A 376 29.92 -7.26 4.23
N TYR A 377 29.48 -6.46 3.23
CA TYR A 377 30.33 -5.45 2.63
C TYR A 377 30.60 -4.25 3.55
N ALA A 378 29.77 -4.01 4.56
CA ALA A 378 30.00 -3.03 5.60
C ALA A 378 30.91 -3.53 6.73
N GLY A 379 31.28 -4.83 6.72
CA GLY A 379 32.01 -5.47 7.81
C GLY A 379 31.22 -5.50 9.11
N ARG A 380 29.88 -5.70 9.06
CA ARG A 380 28.97 -5.60 10.20
C ARG A 380 28.16 -6.87 10.36
N THR A 381 27.93 -7.26 11.62
CA THR A 381 27.02 -8.33 11.97
C THR A 381 25.65 -7.74 12.32
N VAL A 382 24.61 -8.16 11.61
CA VAL A 382 23.24 -7.62 11.74
C VAL A 382 22.30 -8.70 12.26
N GLN A 383 21.70 -8.45 13.40
CA GLN A 383 20.67 -9.28 14.01
C GLN A 383 19.29 -8.72 13.65
N VAL A 384 18.48 -9.47 12.90
CA VAL A 384 17.11 -9.08 12.56
C VAL A 384 16.20 -9.27 13.76
N LEU A 385 15.58 -8.20 14.23
CA LEU A 385 14.65 -8.19 15.36
C LEU A 385 13.20 -8.36 14.92
N LYS A 386 12.85 -7.77 13.76
CA LYS A 386 11.48 -7.78 13.25
C LYS A 386 11.51 -7.64 11.73
N VAL A 387 10.68 -8.41 11.04
CA VAL A 387 10.28 -8.20 9.65
C VAL A 387 8.82 -7.80 9.66
N ALA A 388 8.49 -6.70 9.01
CA ALA A 388 7.15 -6.12 8.95
C ALA A 388 6.81 -5.62 7.54
N GLY A 389 5.67 -5.02 7.40
CA GLY A 389 5.17 -4.43 6.15
C GLY A 389 4.45 -3.12 6.40
N ALA A 390 3.50 -2.82 5.54
CA ALA A 390 2.56 -1.72 5.73
C ALA A 390 1.67 -1.95 6.95
N GLY A 391 1.10 -0.88 7.46
CA GLY A 391 0.12 -0.94 8.54
C GLY A 391 -1.06 -1.85 8.22
N ALA A 392 -1.73 -2.36 9.24
CA ALA A 392 -2.83 -3.32 9.10
C ALA A 392 -4.04 -2.77 8.32
N ASP A 393 -4.16 -1.46 8.18
CA ASP A 393 -5.12 -0.79 7.29
C ASP A 393 -4.79 -0.89 5.79
N HIS A 394 -3.63 -1.48 5.45
CA HIS A 394 -3.22 -1.81 4.09
C HIS A 394 -3.20 -3.33 3.89
N PRO A 395 -4.36 -4.03 4.02
CA PRO A 395 -4.41 -5.48 3.94
C PRO A 395 -4.03 -5.95 2.52
N PHE A 396 -3.52 -7.17 2.44
CA PHE A 396 -3.33 -7.84 1.17
C PHE A 396 -4.04 -9.20 1.18
N LEU A 397 -4.46 -9.67 0.02
CA LEU A 397 -5.02 -11.00 -0.13
C LEU A 397 -3.90 -12.02 -0.36
N ALA A 398 -4.00 -13.19 0.26
CA ALA A 398 -3.02 -14.26 0.10
C ALA A 398 -2.84 -14.72 -1.36
N ASN A 399 -3.89 -14.59 -2.17
CA ASN A 399 -3.90 -14.87 -3.60
C ASN A 399 -3.51 -13.67 -4.49
N VAL A 400 -3.15 -12.52 -3.87
CA VAL A 400 -2.67 -11.30 -4.55
C VAL A 400 -1.41 -10.80 -3.85
N PRO A 401 -0.31 -11.57 -3.88
CA PRO A 401 0.92 -11.23 -3.16
C PRO A 401 1.55 -9.90 -3.61
N GLU A 402 1.26 -9.45 -4.84
CA GLU A 402 1.73 -8.16 -5.37
C GLU A 402 1.23 -6.95 -4.58
N SER A 403 0.11 -7.08 -3.88
CA SER A 403 -0.42 -6.02 -3.02
C SER A 403 0.39 -5.84 -1.72
N ARG A 404 1.25 -6.80 -1.35
CA ARG A 404 2.22 -6.66 -0.26
C ARG A 404 3.49 -5.94 -0.76
N TYR A 405 3.41 -4.63 -0.87
CA TYR A 405 4.45 -3.82 -1.51
C TYR A 405 5.54 -3.31 -0.57
N LEU A 406 5.25 -3.05 0.71
CA LEU A 406 6.19 -2.52 1.69
C LEU A 406 6.90 -3.64 2.43
N LYS A 407 8.23 -3.60 2.48
CA LYS A 407 9.10 -4.40 3.33
C LYS A 407 9.75 -3.49 4.34
N ALA A 408 9.70 -3.87 5.61
CA ALA A 408 10.30 -3.17 6.74
C ALA A 408 11.14 -4.17 7.54
N VAL A 409 12.42 -3.90 7.70
CA VAL A 409 13.34 -4.78 8.45
C VAL A 409 14.01 -3.96 9.55
N PHE A 410 13.78 -4.38 10.78
CA PHE A 410 14.36 -3.75 11.98
C PHE A 410 15.45 -4.63 12.54
N CYS A 411 16.61 -4.06 12.75
CA CYS A 411 17.82 -4.78 13.09
C CYS A 411 18.53 -4.16 14.29
N ARG A 412 19.37 -4.98 14.94
CA ARG A 412 20.45 -4.55 15.82
C ARG A 412 21.79 -4.83 15.13
N VAL A 413 22.68 -3.88 15.15
CA VAL A 413 24.05 -4.02 14.65
C VAL A 413 24.92 -4.43 15.84
N LEU A 414 25.59 -5.58 15.80
CA LEU A 414 26.26 -6.16 16.97
C LEU A 414 27.68 -5.62 17.17
N ASP A 415 28.37 -5.29 16.08
CA ASP A 415 29.79 -4.89 16.01
C ASP A 415 30.03 -3.65 15.14
#